data_56832d234e7f3ba067793ab0f7b5b149
#
_entry.id   56832d234e7f3ba067793ab0f7b5b149
#
_cell.length_a   1.000
_cell.length_b   1.000
_cell.length_c   1.000
_cell.angle_alpha   90.00
_cell.angle_beta   90.00
_cell.angle_gamma   90.00
#
_symmetry.space_group_name_H-M   'P 1'
#
loop_
_entity.id
_entity.type
_entity.pdbx_description
1 polymer ?
#
loop_
_entity_poly.entity_id
_entity_poly.type
_entity_poly.pdbx_seq_one_letter_code
_entity_poly.pdbx_strand_id
1 'polypeptide(L)'
;LALETRKLNYSGNKINLSCYDLINQIPELKKEYNWLNEVSSIALQQAIIDMDKAFVNFYKGISKFPKFKSKNNKQSYRIPAQIKIDIENNKLFIPKFREGIKIIFERKPEGKIRSCTISKTITGKYFASILVETGKPLPEKPKIDINNAIGIDLGITHFATLSDGTKIENPKYLKNDIERLKVLQRRASRKMKGSQNRKKANLIVARKYEDIANRRLDFIHKLTHKLVRENQAITICIENLAVSNLLKNHRLAQEISDVSWSKFIEILSYKCDWYGKNLVKVDKFFASSKICSKCGWMNDNLKLSDRHWTCAICGASHDRDINAAVNIRNAGVGSFGGPVESSRLWEAMKQEKVSVTN
;
A
#
# COMPACT_ATOMS: atom_id res chain seq x y z
N LEU A 1 -13.75 -28.37 1.65
CA LEU A 1 -14.93 -28.78 0.87
C LEU A 1 -14.87 -28.17 -0.55
N ALA A 2 -15.34 -26.95 -0.84
CA ALA A 2 -15.47 -26.38 -2.19
C ALA A 2 -14.21 -26.52 -3.07
N LEU A 3 -13.01 -26.26 -2.55
CA LEU A 3 -11.76 -26.41 -3.30
C LEU A 3 -11.50 -27.88 -3.68
N GLU A 4 -11.78 -28.81 -2.77
CA GLU A 4 -11.59 -30.25 -3.02
C GLU A 4 -12.62 -30.78 -3.98
N THR A 5 -13.88 -30.38 -3.84
CA THR A 5 -14.93 -30.70 -4.83
C THR A 5 -14.52 -30.28 -6.22
N ARG A 6 -14.03 -29.04 -6.39
CA ARG A 6 -13.55 -28.53 -7.68
C ARG A 6 -12.38 -29.34 -8.23
N LYS A 7 -11.41 -29.72 -7.39
CA LYS A 7 -10.25 -30.51 -7.80
C LYS A 7 -10.64 -31.92 -8.23
N LEU A 8 -11.50 -32.59 -7.45
CA LEU A 8 -11.95 -33.95 -7.72
C LEU A 8 -12.73 -34.01 -9.04
N ASN A 9 -13.64 -33.07 -9.25
CA ASN A 9 -14.40 -33.04 -10.53
C ASN A 9 -13.50 -32.75 -11.73
N TYR A 10 -12.47 -31.89 -11.58
CA TYR A 10 -11.54 -31.63 -12.67
C TYR A 10 -10.61 -32.83 -12.95
N SER A 11 -10.08 -33.48 -11.89
CA SER A 11 -9.20 -34.64 -12.06
C SER A 11 -9.92 -35.89 -12.55
N GLY A 12 -11.14 -36.14 -12.06
CA GLY A 12 -11.93 -37.31 -12.46
C GLY A 12 -12.59 -37.13 -13.82
N ASN A 13 -13.43 -36.12 -13.97
CA ASN A 13 -14.34 -35.96 -15.10
C ASN A 13 -13.97 -34.83 -16.07
N LYS A 14 -12.86 -34.10 -15.83
CA LYS A 14 -12.48 -32.86 -16.56
C LYS A 14 -13.55 -31.76 -16.51
N ILE A 15 -14.49 -31.84 -15.55
CA ILE A 15 -15.54 -30.85 -15.37
C ILE A 15 -15.00 -29.68 -14.56
N ASN A 16 -15.07 -28.48 -15.13
CA ASN A 16 -14.71 -27.24 -14.44
C ASN A 16 -15.97 -26.64 -13.81
N LEU A 17 -16.14 -26.86 -12.50
CA LEU A 17 -17.26 -26.28 -11.74
C LEU A 17 -17.08 -24.76 -11.61
N SER A 18 -18.13 -24.02 -11.95
CA SER A 18 -18.17 -22.58 -11.70
C SER A 18 -18.33 -22.25 -10.20
N CYS A 19 -18.10 -21.00 -9.80
CA CYS A 19 -18.36 -20.59 -8.43
C CYS A 19 -19.85 -20.72 -8.07
N TYR A 20 -20.76 -20.55 -9.02
CA TYR A 20 -22.22 -20.69 -8.81
C TYR A 20 -22.63 -22.14 -8.56
N ASP A 21 -22.04 -23.09 -9.27
CA ASP A 21 -22.30 -24.52 -9.05
C ASP A 21 -21.91 -24.93 -7.62
N LEU A 22 -20.78 -24.42 -7.12
CA LEU A 22 -20.33 -24.65 -5.75
C LEU A 22 -21.19 -23.92 -4.70
N ILE A 23 -21.71 -22.74 -5.02
CA ILE A 23 -22.61 -21.99 -4.15
C ILE A 23 -23.95 -22.73 -3.99
N ASN A 24 -24.47 -23.29 -5.09
CA ASN A 24 -25.73 -24.03 -5.10
C ASN A 24 -25.67 -25.33 -4.29
N GLN A 25 -24.47 -25.86 -3.99
CA GLN A 25 -24.27 -27.02 -3.10
C GLN A 25 -24.37 -26.68 -1.62
N ILE A 26 -24.28 -25.38 -1.23
CA ILE A 26 -24.27 -24.96 0.19
C ILE A 26 -25.51 -25.48 0.96
N PRO A 27 -26.76 -25.43 0.45
CA PRO A 27 -27.93 -25.92 1.16
C PRO A 27 -27.81 -27.40 1.52
N GLU A 28 -27.37 -28.25 0.60
CA GLU A 28 -27.17 -29.68 0.84
C GLU A 28 -26.03 -29.94 1.80
N LEU A 29 -24.90 -29.27 1.63
CA LEU A 29 -23.77 -29.34 2.55
C LEU A 29 -24.14 -28.93 3.98
N LYS A 30 -25.09 -28.01 4.16
CA LYS A 30 -25.61 -27.62 5.46
C LYS A 30 -26.46 -28.68 6.14
N LYS A 31 -27.12 -29.55 5.36
CA LYS A 31 -27.82 -30.71 5.91
C LYS A 31 -26.84 -31.77 6.39
N GLU A 32 -25.76 -31.98 5.65
CA GLU A 32 -24.73 -32.97 5.97
C GLU A 32 -23.80 -32.48 7.10
N TYR A 33 -23.39 -31.21 7.06
CA TYR A 33 -22.44 -30.60 8.01
C TYR A 33 -23.11 -29.53 8.87
N ASN A 34 -23.68 -29.90 10.00
CA ASN A 34 -24.44 -29.00 10.89
C ASN A 34 -23.66 -27.74 11.32
N TRP A 35 -22.33 -27.81 11.49
CA TRP A 35 -21.50 -26.67 11.86
C TRP A 35 -21.52 -25.53 10.82
N LEU A 36 -21.86 -25.81 9.56
CA LEU A 36 -22.04 -24.77 8.53
C LEU A 36 -23.25 -23.85 8.81
N ASN A 37 -24.19 -24.30 9.66
CA ASN A 37 -25.36 -23.50 10.05
C ASN A 37 -25.02 -22.43 11.09
N GLU A 38 -23.89 -22.54 11.79
CA GLU A 38 -23.40 -21.53 12.74
C GLU A 38 -22.98 -20.26 11.99
N VAL A 39 -22.57 -20.39 10.72
CA VAL A 39 -22.07 -19.30 9.90
C VAL A 39 -23.16 -18.79 8.95
N SER A 40 -23.17 -17.48 8.70
CA SER A 40 -24.05 -16.89 7.69
C SER A 40 -23.81 -17.51 6.30
N SER A 41 -24.88 -17.88 5.57
CA SER A 41 -24.78 -18.36 4.17
C SER A 41 -24.02 -17.36 3.27
N ILE A 42 -24.22 -16.07 3.48
CA ILE A 42 -23.54 -15.02 2.73
C ILE A 42 -22.01 -15.10 2.93
N ALA A 43 -21.53 -15.40 4.14
CA ALA A 43 -20.10 -15.56 4.40
C ALA A 43 -19.52 -16.80 3.71
N LEU A 44 -20.29 -17.89 3.66
CA LEU A 44 -19.90 -19.12 2.95
C LEU A 44 -19.83 -18.88 1.44
N GLN A 45 -20.86 -18.24 0.86
CA GLN A 45 -20.87 -17.85 -0.55
C GLN A 45 -19.68 -16.96 -0.90
N GLN A 46 -19.40 -15.95 -0.06
CA GLN A 46 -18.28 -15.05 -0.30
C GLN A 46 -16.93 -15.77 -0.25
N ALA A 47 -16.76 -16.78 0.61
CA ALA A 47 -15.54 -17.58 0.64
C ALA A 47 -15.32 -18.37 -0.67
N ILE A 48 -16.39 -18.87 -1.29
CA ILE A 48 -16.33 -19.56 -2.60
C ILE A 48 -15.99 -18.55 -3.71
N ILE A 49 -16.64 -17.38 -3.71
CA ILE A 49 -16.36 -16.31 -4.69
C ILE A 49 -14.91 -15.84 -4.59
N ASP A 50 -14.38 -15.65 -3.36
CA ASP A 50 -13.00 -15.25 -3.14
C ASP A 50 -12.01 -16.31 -3.61
N MET A 51 -12.34 -17.60 -3.45
CA MET A 51 -11.56 -18.72 -3.98
C MET A 51 -11.54 -18.68 -5.51
N ASP A 52 -12.69 -18.56 -6.15
CA ASP A 52 -12.79 -18.50 -7.62
C ASP A 52 -12.00 -17.30 -8.19
N LYS A 53 -12.14 -16.12 -7.58
CA LYS A 53 -11.38 -14.93 -7.95
C LYS A 53 -9.86 -15.14 -7.82
N ALA A 54 -9.42 -15.90 -6.82
CA ALA A 54 -8.00 -16.22 -6.65
C ALA A 54 -7.49 -17.11 -7.80
N PHE A 55 -8.29 -18.06 -8.29
CA PHE A 55 -7.96 -18.85 -9.48
C PHE A 55 -7.96 -18.01 -10.76
N VAL A 56 -8.96 -17.15 -10.95
CA VAL A 56 -9.00 -16.21 -12.09
C VAL A 56 -7.74 -15.35 -12.14
N ASN A 57 -7.30 -14.81 -11.00
CA ASN A 57 -6.08 -14.01 -10.91
C ASN A 57 -4.81 -14.84 -11.21
N PHE A 58 -4.79 -16.10 -10.82
CA PHE A 58 -3.70 -17.01 -11.16
C PHE A 58 -3.62 -17.27 -12.68
N TYR A 59 -4.73 -17.61 -13.31
CA TYR A 59 -4.77 -17.85 -14.76
C TYR A 59 -4.45 -16.60 -15.59
N LYS A 60 -4.74 -15.41 -15.06
CA LYS A 60 -4.33 -14.13 -15.67
C LYS A 60 -2.87 -13.75 -15.40
N GLY A 61 -2.09 -14.58 -14.70
CA GLY A 61 -0.71 -14.28 -14.34
C GLY A 61 -0.52 -13.17 -13.28
N ILE A 62 -1.62 -12.68 -12.69
CA ILE A 62 -1.60 -11.60 -11.70
C ILE A 62 -1.09 -12.09 -10.34
N SER A 63 -1.36 -13.36 -9.99
CA SER A 63 -0.98 -13.95 -8.71
C SER A 63 -0.44 -15.37 -8.86
N LYS A 64 0.26 -15.85 -7.82
CA LYS A 64 0.68 -17.24 -7.72
C LYS A 64 -0.52 -18.15 -7.45
N PHE A 65 -0.33 -19.48 -7.63
CA PHE A 65 -1.36 -20.49 -7.35
C PHE A 65 -1.98 -20.31 -5.96
N PRO A 66 -3.32 -20.36 -5.85
CA PRO A 66 -4.03 -20.16 -4.59
C PRO A 66 -3.62 -21.15 -3.50
N LYS A 67 -3.39 -20.63 -2.30
CA LYS A 67 -3.05 -21.43 -1.12
C LYS A 67 -4.18 -21.39 -0.10
N PHE A 68 -4.36 -22.50 0.62
CA PHE A 68 -5.28 -22.55 1.76
C PHE A 68 -4.94 -21.48 2.81
N LYS A 69 -5.95 -20.77 3.28
CA LYS A 69 -5.83 -19.88 4.44
C LYS A 69 -5.89 -20.70 5.72
N SER A 70 -4.82 -20.68 6.49
CA SER A 70 -4.79 -21.29 7.82
C SER A 70 -5.33 -20.34 8.89
N LYS A 71 -5.61 -20.85 10.10
CA LYS A 71 -5.98 -20.04 11.28
C LYS A 71 -4.94 -18.98 11.66
N ASN A 72 -3.69 -19.13 11.21
CA ASN A 72 -2.59 -18.20 11.47
C ASN A 72 -2.54 -17.04 10.46
N ASN A 73 -3.31 -17.11 9.36
CA ASN A 73 -3.39 -16.05 8.37
C ASN A 73 -4.32 -14.93 8.86
N LYS A 74 -4.35 -13.81 8.15
CA LYS A 74 -5.27 -12.70 8.41
C LYS A 74 -6.71 -13.21 8.44
N GLN A 75 -7.36 -13.04 9.58
CA GLN A 75 -8.76 -13.44 9.78
C GLN A 75 -9.67 -12.31 9.31
N SER A 76 -10.39 -12.53 8.23
CA SER A 76 -11.39 -11.57 7.74
C SER A 76 -12.43 -12.26 6.87
N TYR A 77 -13.66 -11.73 6.90
CA TYR A 77 -14.71 -12.12 5.96
C TYR A 77 -15.51 -10.90 5.52
N ARG A 78 -16.04 -10.96 4.32
CA ARG A 78 -16.81 -9.88 3.69
C ARG A 78 -18.30 -10.22 3.73
N ILE A 79 -19.10 -9.18 3.96
CA ILE A 79 -20.55 -9.20 3.96
C ILE A 79 -21.00 -8.21 2.88
N PRO A 80 -21.51 -8.68 1.72
CA PRO A 80 -21.87 -7.80 0.61
C PRO A 80 -23.28 -7.20 0.73
N ALA A 81 -24.12 -7.70 1.65
CA ALA A 81 -25.52 -7.25 1.79
C ALA A 81 -26.01 -7.44 3.23
N GLN A 82 -27.24 -6.94 3.51
CA GLN A 82 -27.91 -7.06 4.82
C GLN A 82 -27.10 -6.43 5.97
N ILE A 83 -26.60 -5.22 5.72
CA ILE A 83 -25.83 -4.43 6.70
C ILE A 83 -26.69 -3.23 7.08
N LYS A 84 -26.94 -3.05 8.37
CA LYS A 84 -27.61 -1.85 8.92
C LYS A 84 -26.70 -1.24 9.96
N ILE A 85 -26.63 0.07 9.97
CA ILE A 85 -25.84 0.86 10.94
C ILE A 85 -26.79 1.75 11.71
N ASP A 86 -26.70 1.69 13.01
CA ASP A 86 -27.33 2.61 13.94
C ASP A 86 -26.24 3.49 14.56
N ILE A 87 -26.14 4.71 14.08
CA ILE A 87 -25.11 5.66 14.49
C ILE A 87 -25.39 6.20 15.90
N GLU A 88 -26.68 6.39 16.24
CA GLU A 88 -27.10 6.95 17.52
C GLU A 88 -26.76 6.00 18.68
N ASN A 89 -27.06 4.71 18.49
CA ASN A 89 -26.78 3.68 19.48
C ASN A 89 -25.41 3.01 19.32
N ASN A 90 -24.58 3.46 18.36
CA ASN A 90 -23.27 2.87 18.06
C ASN A 90 -23.35 1.35 17.80
N LYS A 91 -24.32 0.92 16.98
CA LYS A 91 -24.52 -0.51 16.65
C LYS A 91 -24.37 -0.80 15.17
N LEU A 92 -23.74 -1.94 14.88
CA LEU A 92 -23.65 -2.54 13.56
C LEU A 92 -24.47 -3.82 13.54
N PHE A 93 -25.45 -3.91 12.64
CA PHE A 93 -26.27 -5.10 12.41
C PHE A 93 -25.78 -5.82 11.16
N ILE A 94 -25.46 -7.08 11.33
CA ILE A 94 -25.00 -7.99 10.27
C ILE A 94 -25.70 -9.34 10.42
N PRO A 95 -25.76 -10.17 9.37
CA PRO A 95 -26.40 -11.50 9.44
C PRO A 95 -25.89 -12.33 10.62
N LYS A 96 -26.80 -13.01 11.31
CA LYS A 96 -26.62 -13.78 12.56
C LYS A 96 -26.49 -12.94 13.84
N PHE A 97 -26.29 -11.61 13.77
CA PHE A 97 -26.18 -10.74 14.94
C PHE A 97 -27.37 -9.77 15.01
N ARG A 98 -28.56 -10.30 15.38
CA ARG A 98 -29.82 -9.55 15.38
C ARG A 98 -29.88 -8.42 16.41
N GLU A 99 -29.19 -8.56 17.54
CA GLU A 99 -29.13 -7.55 18.62
C GLU A 99 -28.22 -6.36 18.28
N GLY A 100 -27.46 -6.48 17.20
CA GLY A 100 -26.43 -5.53 16.80
C GLY A 100 -25.13 -5.67 17.63
N ILE A 101 -24.02 -5.37 16.99
CA ILE A 101 -22.68 -5.39 17.59
C ILE A 101 -22.33 -3.96 17.96
N LYS A 102 -21.91 -3.70 19.20
CA LYS A 102 -21.41 -2.39 19.62
C LYS A 102 -20.14 -2.05 18.86
N ILE A 103 -20.10 -0.88 18.24
CA ILE A 103 -18.99 -0.40 17.42
C ILE A 103 -18.64 1.03 17.77
N ILE A 104 -17.39 1.41 17.61
CA ILE A 104 -16.93 2.81 17.70
C ILE A 104 -16.71 3.30 16.28
N PHE A 105 -17.44 4.37 15.92
CA PHE A 105 -17.29 5.00 14.62
C PHE A 105 -16.19 6.05 14.68
N GLU A 106 -15.10 5.85 13.95
CA GLU A 106 -14.09 6.89 13.70
C GLU A 106 -14.63 7.95 12.73
N ARG A 107 -15.53 7.53 11.85
CA ARG A 107 -16.14 8.37 10.82
C ARG A 107 -17.59 7.93 10.59
N LYS A 108 -18.51 8.89 10.53
CA LYS A 108 -19.89 8.59 10.14
C LYS A 108 -19.93 8.21 8.65
N PRO A 109 -20.50 7.06 8.28
CA PRO A 109 -20.62 6.67 6.87
C PRO A 109 -21.71 7.53 6.21
N GLU A 110 -21.35 8.22 5.14
CA GLU A 110 -22.28 9.05 4.34
C GLU A 110 -22.51 8.39 2.98
N GLY A 111 -23.76 8.01 2.67
CA GLY A 111 -24.15 7.42 1.41
C GLY A 111 -24.64 5.97 1.53
N LYS A 112 -24.70 5.26 0.41
CA LYS A 112 -25.22 3.88 0.33
C LYS A 112 -24.17 2.87 0.75
N ILE A 113 -24.45 2.09 1.80
CA ILE A 113 -23.56 1.00 2.23
C ILE A 113 -23.59 -0.12 1.18
N ARG A 114 -22.41 -0.49 0.67
CA ARG A 114 -22.24 -1.55 -0.33
C ARG A 114 -21.75 -2.87 0.26
N SER A 115 -20.84 -2.80 1.23
CA SER A 115 -20.36 -4.00 1.92
C SER A 115 -19.69 -3.65 3.24
N CYS A 116 -19.58 -4.65 4.12
CA CYS A 116 -18.79 -4.56 5.34
C CYS A 116 -17.80 -5.72 5.37
N THR A 117 -16.55 -5.45 5.73
CA THR A 117 -15.54 -6.48 5.97
C THR A 117 -15.17 -6.46 7.44
N ILE A 118 -15.48 -7.57 8.12
CA ILE A 118 -15.05 -7.78 9.50
C ILE A 118 -13.66 -8.42 9.49
N SER A 119 -12.74 -7.86 10.26
CA SER A 119 -11.39 -8.40 10.40
C SER A 119 -10.97 -8.49 11.86
N LYS A 120 -10.13 -9.48 12.16
CA LYS A 120 -9.52 -9.67 13.48
C LYS A 120 -8.02 -9.58 13.36
N THR A 121 -7.40 -8.77 14.22
CA THR A 121 -5.94 -8.70 14.32
C THR A 121 -5.38 -9.88 15.11
N ILE A 122 -4.06 -10.10 15.00
CA ILE A 122 -3.34 -11.09 15.81
C ILE A 122 -3.43 -10.75 17.31
N THR A 123 -3.59 -9.44 17.63
CA THR A 123 -3.72 -8.96 19.02
C THR A 123 -5.13 -9.12 19.59
N GLY A 124 -6.08 -9.62 18.79
CA GLY A 124 -7.46 -9.88 19.20
C GLY A 124 -8.44 -8.74 19.01
N LYS A 125 -8.03 -7.62 18.43
CA LYS A 125 -8.93 -6.51 18.10
C LYS A 125 -9.76 -6.83 16.86
N TYR A 126 -11.01 -6.35 16.85
CA TYR A 126 -11.91 -6.48 15.71
C TYR A 126 -12.11 -5.11 15.05
N PHE A 127 -12.18 -5.12 13.73
CA PHE A 127 -12.45 -3.96 12.91
C PHE A 127 -13.55 -4.27 11.90
N ALA A 128 -14.42 -3.29 11.66
CA ALA A 128 -15.41 -3.29 10.59
C ALA A 128 -15.03 -2.23 9.56
N SER A 129 -14.65 -2.66 8.37
CA SER A 129 -14.39 -1.77 7.23
C SER A 129 -15.65 -1.69 6.37
N ILE A 130 -16.30 -0.52 6.35
CA ILE A 130 -17.57 -0.30 5.66
C ILE A 130 -17.30 0.41 4.35
N LEU A 131 -17.69 -0.21 3.25
CA LEU A 131 -17.62 0.39 1.92
C LEU A 131 -18.91 1.15 1.66
N VAL A 132 -18.77 2.44 1.40
CA VAL A 132 -19.88 3.36 1.14
C VAL A 132 -19.74 3.97 -0.24
N GLU A 133 -20.83 4.03 -0.98
CA GLU A 133 -20.93 4.77 -2.22
C GLU A 133 -21.57 6.14 -1.92
N THR A 134 -20.78 7.18 -2.06
CA THR A 134 -21.22 8.54 -1.72
C THR A 134 -22.09 9.18 -2.81
N GLY A 135 -22.07 8.65 -4.03
CA GLY A 135 -22.74 9.25 -5.20
C GLY A 135 -22.11 10.57 -5.67
N LYS A 136 -21.07 11.04 -4.98
CA LYS A 136 -20.36 12.26 -5.37
C LYS A 136 -19.32 11.92 -6.44
N PRO A 137 -19.26 12.63 -7.57
CA PRO A 137 -18.20 12.47 -8.54
C PRO A 137 -16.86 12.86 -7.92
N LEU A 138 -15.78 12.25 -8.41
CA LEU A 138 -14.44 12.71 -8.05
C LEU A 138 -14.22 14.11 -8.65
N PRO A 139 -13.51 15.00 -7.93
CA PRO A 139 -13.15 16.30 -8.48
C PRO A 139 -12.36 16.18 -9.78
N GLU A 140 -12.62 17.05 -10.72
CA GLU A 140 -11.83 17.14 -11.95
C GLU A 140 -10.38 17.53 -11.62
N LYS A 141 -9.45 16.91 -12.32
CA LYS A 141 -8.02 17.22 -12.16
C LYS A 141 -7.67 18.37 -13.11
N PRO A 142 -7.07 19.45 -12.60
CA PRO A 142 -6.66 20.58 -13.42
C PRO A 142 -5.48 20.20 -14.33
N LYS A 143 -5.22 21.05 -15.34
CA LYS A 143 -4.05 20.87 -16.20
C LYS A 143 -2.75 20.95 -15.39
N ILE A 144 -1.77 20.16 -15.80
CA ILE A 144 -0.45 20.15 -15.18
C ILE A 144 0.30 21.44 -15.57
N ASP A 145 0.76 22.16 -14.55
CA ASP A 145 1.54 23.39 -14.70
C ASP A 145 2.72 23.36 -13.71
N ILE A 146 3.90 23.77 -14.18
CA ILE A 146 5.14 23.80 -13.39
C ILE A 146 5.05 24.74 -12.20
N ASN A 147 4.33 25.86 -12.33
CA ASN A 147 4.19 26.85 -11.26
C ASN A 147 3.36 26.32 -10.08
N ASN A 148 2.52 25.31 -10.34
CA ASN A 148 1.66 24.66 -9.37
C ASN A 148 2.06 23.21 -9.12
N ALA A 149 3.34 22.88 -9.34
CA ALA A 149 3.87 21.53 -9.17
C ALA A 149 4.95 21.49 -8.08
N ILE A 150 4.97 20.38 -7.33
CA ILE A 150 6.01 20.05 -6.36
C ILE A 150 6.62 18.70 -6.67
N GLY A 151 7.95 18.60 -6.60
CA GLY A 151 8.69 17.35 -6.71
C GLY A 151 9.01 16.79 -5.34
N ILE A 152 8.98 15.47 -5.22
CA ILE A 152 9.28 14.75 -3.97
C ILE A 152 10.33 13.68 -4.27
N ASP A 153 11.51 13.84 -3.67
CA ASP A 153 12.55 12.82 -3.59
C ASP A 153 12.38 12.01 -2.31
N LEU A 154 12.34 10.67 -2.43
CA LEU A 154 12.14 9.76 -1.28
C LEU A 154 13.46 9.17 -0.82
N GLY A 155 13.79 9.38 0.45
CA GLY A 155 15.06 8.96 1.04
C GLY A 155 14.95 8.16 2.33
N ILE A 156 16.04 7.52 2.74
CA ILE A 156 16.16 6.80 4.02
C ILE A 156 16.61 7.77 5.13
N THR A 157 17.46 8.72 4.83
CA THR A 157 17.96 9.73 5.81
C THR A 157 16.83 10.67 6.19
N HIS A 158 16.31 11.40 5.23
CA HIS A 158 15.04 12.10 5.31
C HIS A 158 13.98 11.23 4.63
N PHE A 159 12.77 11.20 5.16
CA PHE A 159 11.67 10.45 4.56
C PHE A 159 11.34 10.95 3.16
N ALA A 160 11.34 12.26 3.00
CA ALA A 160 11.12 12.95 1.73
C ALA A 160 11.81 14.32 1.74
N THR A 161 12.33 14.73 0.59
CA THR A 161 12.81 16.08 0.32
C THR A 161 11.94 16.68 -0.77
N LEU A 162 11.43 17.88 -0.55
CA LEU A 162 10.56 18.59 -1.48
C LEU A 162 11.39 19.57 -2.35
N SER A 163 10.87 19.87 -3.54
CA SER A 163 11.52 20.79 -4.47
C SER A 163 11.56 22.26 -3.98
N ASP A 164 10.81 22.60 -2.94
CA ASP A 164 10.87 23.89 -2.25
C ASP A 164 11.98 23.96 -1.16
N GLY A 165 12.76 22.89 -1.01
CA GLY A 165 13.83 22.77 -0.01
C GLY A 165 13.39 22.17 1.33
N THR A 166 12.10 21.90 1.53
CA THR A 166 11.59 21.30 2.77
C THR A 166 12.08 19.87 2.91
N LYS A 167 12.71 19.53 4.03
CA LYS A 167 13.11 18.17 4.37
C LYS A 167 12.24 17.61 5.46
N ILE A 168 11.70 16.41 5.23
CA ILE A 168 10.81 15.70 6.13
C ILE A 168 11.59 14.57 6.78
N GLU A 169 11.72 14.65 8.10
CA GLU A 169 12.49 13.70 8.88
C GLU A 169 11.91 12.28 8.82
N ASN A 170 12.80 11.28 8.79
CA ASN A 170 12.42 9.89 8.88
C ASN A 170 12.30 9.48 10.35
N PRO A 171 11.10 9.11 10.85
CA PRO A 171 10.90 8.79 12.27
C PRO A 171 11.53 7.46 12.71
N LYS A 172 11.95 6.59 11.80
CA LYS A 172 12.68 5.33 12.05
C LYS A 172 12.08 4.47 13.17
N TYR A 173 10.76 4.32 13.18
CA TYR A 173 10.02 3.66 14.28
C TYR A 173 10.50 2.25 14.61
N LEU A 174 10.76 1.41 13.60
CA LEU A 174 11.27 0.06 13.83
C LEU A 174 12.69 0.10 14.36
N LYS A 175 13.56 0.93 13.79
CA LYS A 175 14.95 1.05 14.22
C LYS A 175 15.05 1.46 15.70
N ASN A 176 14.22 2.42 16.13
CA ASN A 176 14.19 2.91 17.51
C ASN A 176 13.69 1.84 18.51
N ASP A 177 12.82 0.95 18.06
CA ASP A 177 12.22 -0.10 18.91
C ASP A 177 12.88 -1.48 18.75
N ILE A 178 13.90 -1.63 17.89
CA ILE A 178 14.44 -2.94 17.48
C ILE A 178 15.04 -3.73 18.65
N GLU A 179 15.75 -3.07 19.55
CA GLU A 179 16.38 -3.74 20.70
C GLU A 179 15.32 -4.27 21.67
N ARG A 180 14.27 -3.50 21.92
CA ARG A 180 13.14 -3.95 22.73
C ARG A 180 12.42 -5.14 22.07
N LEU A 181 12.22 -5.11 20.74
CA LEU A 181 11.65 -6.24 20.01
C LEU A 181 12.50 -7.49 20.12
N LYS A 182 13.83 -7.40 19.98
CA LYS A 182 14.76 -8.52 20.14
C LYS A 182 14.64 -9.15 21.52
N VAL A 183 14.57 -8.35 22.59
CA VAL A 183 14.36 -8.85 23.96
C VAL A 183 13.03 -9.59 24.09
N LEU A 184 11.94 -9.02 23.60
CA LEU A 184 10.62 -9.65 23.66
C LEU A 184 10.56 -10.96 22.87
N GLN A 185 11.17 -11.00 21.68
CA GLN A 185 11.26 -12.21 20.85
C GLN A 185 12.09 -13.30 21.52
N ARG A 186 13.26 -12.95 22.10
CA ARG A 186 14.08 -13.92 22.88
C ARG A 186 13.31 -14.49 24.06
N ARG A 187 12.55 -13.64 24.80
CA ARG A 187 11.70 -14.10 25.91
C ARG A 187 10.60 -15.06 25.43
N ALA A 188 9.98 -14.77 24.28
CA ALA A 188 8.97 -15.63 23.70
C ALA A 188 9.56 -16.97 23.19
N SER A 189 10.73 -16.94 22.54
CA SER A 189 11.38 -18.15 21.98
C SER A 189 11.83 -19.13 23.08
N ARG A 190 12.24 -18.62 24.26
CA ARG A 190 12.63 -19.45 25.43
C ARG A 190 11.47 -20.19 26.08
N LYS A 191 10.22 -19.85 25.77
CA LYS A 191 9.05 -20.55 26.31
C LYS A 191 8.77 -21.81 25.50
N MET A 192 8.28 -22.86 26.20
CA MET A 192 7.95 -24.13 25.56
C MET A 192 6.95 -23.97 24.43
N LYS A 193 7.24 -24.56 23.28
CA LYS A 193 6.38 -24.50 22.07
C LYS A 193 4.99 -25.09 22.41
N GLY A 194 3.92 -24.36 22.06
CA GLY A 194 2.54 -24.74 22.34
C GLY A 194 2.00 -24.30 23.71
N SER A 195 2.86 -23.93 24.68
CA SER A 195 2.42 -23.53 26.03
C SER A 195 1.62 -22.22 26.03
N GLN A 196 0.73 -22.06 27.03
CA GLN A 196 -0.01 -20.81 27.25
C GLN A 196 0.92 -19.61 27.54
N ASN A 197 2.03 -19.84 28.23
CA ASN A 197 3.03 -18.84 28.52
C ASN A 197 3.71 -18.33 27.24
N ARG A 198 3.96 -19.20 26.24
CA ARG A 198 4.48 -18.80 24.95
C ARG A 198 3.43 -18.01 24.15
N LYS A 199 2.15 -18.41 24.19
CA LYS A 199 1.06 -17.65 23.55
C LYS A 199 0.95 -16.24 24.13
N LYS A 200 1.00 -16.07 25.46
CA LYS A 200 1.02 -14.76 26.13
C LYS A 200 2.23 -13.92 25.70
N ALA A 201 3.43 -14.52 25.67
CA ALA A 201 4.64 -13.82 25.25
C ALA A 201 4.59 -13.40 23.78
N ASN A 202 4.10 -14.25 22.86
CA ASN A 202 3.90 -13.91 21.46
C ASN A 202 2.88 -12.78 21.28
N LEU A 203 1.84 -12.71 22.11
CA LEU A 203 0.88 -11.62 22.09
C LEU A 203 1.53 -10.26 22.45
N ILE A 204 2.47 -10.25 23.40
CA ILE A 204 3.23 -9.04 23.74
C ILE A 204 4.08 -8.59 22.54
N VAL A 205 4.77 -9.54 21.89
CA VAL A 205 5.53 -9.25 20.65
C VAL A 205 4.61 -8.70 19.56
N ALA A 206 3.46 -9.34 19.34
CA ALA A 206 2.49 -8.90 18.34
C ALA A 206 1.96 -7.47 18.61
N ARG A 207 1.67 -7.15 19.87
CA ARG A 207 1.25 -5.79 20.27
C ARG A 207 2.33 -4.74 19.98
N LYS A 208 3.61 -5.08 20.17
CA LYS A 208 4.70 -4.16 19.87
C LYS A 208 4.85 -3.92 18.36
N TYR A 209 4.70 -4.95 17.55
CA TYR A 209 4.66 -4.79 16.09
C TYR A 209 3.45 -3.97 15.63
N GLU A 210 2.28 -4.19 16.22
CA GLU A 210 1.07 -3.41 15.94
C GLU A 210 1.25 -1.93 16.29
N ASP A 211 1.87 -1.63 17.44
CA ASP A 211 2.19 -0.26 17.86
C ASP A 211 3.11 0.44 16.83
N ILE A 212 4.20 -0.21 16.40
CA ILE A 212 5.12 0.32 15.39
C ILE A 212 4.39 0.56 14.06
N ALA A 213 3.58 -0.40 13.63
CA ALA A 213 2.81 -0.30 12.38
C ALA A 213 1.79 0.85 12.43
N ASN A 214 1.11 1.04 13.56
CA ASN A 214 0.12 2.11 13.74
C ASN A 214 0.78 3.49 13.75
N ARG A 215 1.90 3.66 14.48
CA ARG A 215 2.66 4.93 14.50
C ARG A 215 3.17 5.31 13.09
N ARG A 216 3.65 4.31 12.34
CA ARG A 216 4.08 4.51 10.96
C ARG A 216 2.92 4.92 10.06
N LEU A 217 1.78 4.26 10.20
CA LEU A 217 0.59 4.56 9.41
C LEU A 217 0.05 5.96 9.74
N ASP A 218 0.01 6.35 11.01
CA ASP A 218 -0.39 7.69 11.47
C ASP A 218 0.53 8.77 10.86
N PHE A 219 1.85 8.58 10.92
CA PHE A 219 2.81 9.48 10.28
C PHE A 219 2.54 9.64 8.78
N ILE A 220 2.35 8.53 8.06
CA ILE A 220 2.07 8.55 6.62
C ILE A 220 0.74 9.27 6.34
N HIS A 221 -0.30 9.04 7.13
CA HIS A 221 -1.58 9.71 6.95
C HIS A 221 -1.50 11.21 7.21
N LYS A 222 -0.77 11.64 8.24
CA LYS A 222 -0.53 13.07 8.54
C LYS A 222 0.27 13.73 7.44
N LEU A 223 1.37 13.10 7.03
CA LEU A 223 2.23 13.62 5.95
C LEU A 223 1.46 13.76 4.63
N THR A 224 0.77 12.70 4.20
CA THR A 224 0.00 12.76 2.95
C THR A 224 -1.17 13.75 3.04
N HIS A 225 -1.74 13.96 4.23
CA HIS A 225 -2.74 15.00 4.44
C HIS A 225 -2.15 16.40 4.26
N LYS A 226 -1.00 16.65 4.87
CA LYS A 226 -0.26 17.91 4.73
C LYS A 226 0.09 18.20 3.28
N LEU A 227 0.64 17.21 2.55
CA LEU A 227 1.02 17.36 1.14
C LEU A 227 -0.18 17.62 0.22
N VAL A 228 -1.33 17.03 0.49
CA VAL A 228 -2.49 17.15 -0.39
C VAL A 228 -3.39 18.31 -0.02
N ARG A 229 -3.56 18.63 1.26
CA ARG A 229 -4.54 19.63 1.71
C ARG A 229 -3.92 20.98 2.05
N GLU A 230 -2.75 20.99 2.68
CA GLU A 230 -2.12 22.23 3.15
C GLU A 230 -1.16 22.81 2.10
N ASN A 231 -0.58 21.98 1.24
CA ASN A 231 0.29 22.44 0.17
C ASN A 231 -0.52 23.02 -0.99
N GLN A 232 -0.10 24.19 -1.50
CA GLN A 232 -0.78 24.86 -2.61
C GLN A 232 -0.58 24.16 -3.95
N ALA A 233 0.44 23.31 -4.07
CA ALA A 233 0.70 22.59 -5.33
C ALA A 233 -0.49 21.71 -5.73
N ILE A 234 -0.85 21.79 -7.00
CA ILE A 234 -1.93 21.01 -7.62
C ILE A 234 -1.39 19.70 -8.20
N THR A 235 -0.12 19.70 -8.61
CA THR A 235 0.56 18.54 -9.16
C THR A 235 1.69 18.11 -8.22
N ILE A 236 1.67 16.83 -7.83
CA ILE A 236 2.72 16.20 -7.03
C ILE A 236 3.47 15.22 -7.93
N CYS A 237 4.78 15.46 -8.11
CA CYS A 237 5.65 14.59 -8.90
C CYS A 237 6.51 13.76 -7.95
N ILE A 238 6.61 12.45 -8.19
CA ILE A 238 7.31 11.51 -7.31
C ILE A 238 8.02 10.44 -8.15
N GLU A 239 9.12 9.90 -7.65
CA GLU A 239 9.79 8.76 -8.28
C GLU A 239 8.93 7.48 -8.26
N ASN A 240 8.99 6.74 -9.36
CA ASN A 240 8.39 5.40 -9.44
C ASN A 240 9.35 4.34 -8.86
N LEU A 241 9.46 4.29 -7.54
CA LEU A 241 10.36 3.37 -6.85
C LEU A 241 9.92 1.91 -7.00
N ALA A 242 10.81 1.06 -7.50
CA ALA A 242 10.66 -0.39 -7.50
C ALA A 242 11.01 -0.97 -6.10
N VAL A 243 10.17 -0.67 -5.10
CA VAL A 243 10.43 -1.02 -3.68
C VAL A 243 10.72 -2.51 -3.48
N SER A 244 10.05 -3.40 -4.25
CA SER A 244 10.30 -4.84 -4.21
C SER A 244 11.73 -5.22 -4.59
N ASN A 245 12.36 -4.49 -5.53
CA ASN A 245 13.74 -4.70 -5.92
C ASN A 245 14.71 -4.12 -4.86
N LEU A 246 14.39 -2.97 -4.29
CA LEU A 246 15.18 -2.37 -3.22
C LEU A 246 15.24 -3.25 -1.97
N LEU A 247 14.14 -3.96 -1.65
CA LEU A 247 14.09 -4.91 -0.52
C LEU A 247 14.99 -6.14 -0.70
N LYS A 248 15.49 -6.43 -1.91
CA LYS A 248 16.48 -7.50 -2.15
C LYS A 248 17.87 -7.14 -1.63
N ASN A 249 18.15 -5.87 -1.39
CA ASN A 249 19.39 -5.43 -0.77
C ASN A 249 19.33 -5.70 0.75
N HIS A 250 19.97 -6.79 1.19
CA HIS A 250 19.95 -7.24 2.59
C HIS A 250 20.46 -6.19 3.60
N ARG A 251 21.38 -5.30 3.19
CA ARG A 251 21.93 -4.25 4.07
C ARG A 251 20.90 -3.16 4.36
N LEU A 252 20.06 -2.82 3.40
CA LEU A 252 19.06 -1.73 3.49
C LEU A 252 17.63 -2.20 3.65
N ALA A 253 17.36 -3.50 3.51
CA ALA A 253 16.00 -4.07 3.53
C ALA A 253 15.20 -3.69 4.77
N GLN A 254 15.84 -3.66 5.95
CA GLN A 254 15.17 -3.28 7.20
C GLN A 254 14.77 -1.80 7.18
N GLU A 255 15.66 -0.90 6.75
CA GLU A 255 15.41 0.54 6.70
C GLU A 255 14.36 0.86 5.64
N ILE A 256 14.44 0.25 4.46
CA ILE A 256 13.47 0.39 3.38
C ILE A 256 12.08 -0.11 3.82
N SER A 257 12.03 -1.24 4.54
CA SER A 257 10.78 -1.76 5.12
C SER A 257 10.21 -0.81 6.17
N ASP A 258 11.07 -0.17 6.97
CA ASP A 258 10.64 0.76 8.02
C ASP A 258 10.03 2.03 7.43
N VAL A 259 10.58 2.58 6.35
CA VAL A 259 10.06 3.78 5.67
C VAL A 259 8.69 3.53 5.05
N SER A 260 8.41 2.35 4.53
CA SER A 260 7.10 1.95 3.93
C SER A 260 6.64 2.84 2.76
N TRP A 261 7.53 3.17 1.83
CA TRP A 261 7.24 4.01 0.66
C TRP A 261 6.05 3.52 -0.18
N SER A 262 5.90 2.21 -0.38
CA SER A 262 4.74 1.67 -1.11
C SER A 262 3.41 2.09 -0.48
N LYS A 263 3.33 2.09 0.86
CA LYS A 263 2.13 2.51 1.58
C LYS A 263 1.92 4.02 1.52
N PHE A 264 3.00 4.80 1.56
CA PHE A 264 2.95 6.24 1.35
C PHE A 264 2.39 6.59 -0.03
N ILE A 265 2.92 5.97 -1.09
CA ILE A 265 2.48 6.21 -2.48
C ILE A 265 1.02 5.79 -2.65
N GLU A 266 0.60 4.66 -2.08
CA GLU A 266 -0.79 4.19 -2.11
C GLU A 266 -1.74 5.22 -1.48
N ILE A 267 -1.41 5.69 -0.27
CA ILE A 267 -2.24 6.65 0.46
C ILE A 267 -2.24 8.02 -0.22
N LEU A 268 -1.09 8.48 -0.71
CA LEU A 268 -0.98 9.71 -1.46
C LEU A 268 -1.83 9.68 -2.72
N SER A 269 -1.82 8.56 -3.46
CA SER A 269 -2.57 8.39 -4.71
C SER A 269 -4.07 8.60 -4.51
N TYR A 270 -4.71 7.85 -3.61
CA TYR A 270 -6.14 7.98 -3.42
C TYR A 270 -6.55 9.33 -2.81
N LYS A 271 -5.68 9.93 -1.99
CA LYS A 271 -5.94 11.29 -1.48
C LYS A 271 -5.84 12.33 -2.59
N CYS A 272 -4.88 12.22 -3.50
CA CYS A 272 -4.82 13.08 -4.67
C CYS A 272 -6.12 12.97 -5.50
N ASP A 273 -6.62 11.76 -5.72
CA ASP A 273 -7.90 11.56 -6.41
C ASP A 273 -9.07 12.23 -5.66
N TRP A 274 -9.13 12.09 -4.34
CA TRP A 274 -10.21 12.69 -3.53
C TRP A 274 -10.20 14.21 -3.51
N TYR A 275 -9.02 14.83 -3.65
CA TYR A 275 -8.86 16.28 -3.61
C TYR A 275 -8.63 16.91 -5.00
N GLY A 276 -8.80 16.15 -6.09
CA GLY A 276 -8.65 16.65 -7.46
C GLY A 276 -7.22 17.09 -7.79
N LYS A 277 -6.21 16.49 -7.16
CA LYS A 277 -4.80 16.78 -7.45
C LYS A 277 -4.19 15.74 -8.38
N ASN A 278 -3.20 16.16 -9.15
CA ASN A 278 -2.43 15.26 -10.00
C ASN A 278 -1.32 14.59 -9.21
N LEU A 279 -1.16 13.27 -9.37
CA LEU A 279 0.01 12.52 -8.93
C LEU A 279 0.73 11.96 -10.15
N VAL A 280 1.91 12.46 -10.43
CA VAL A 280 2.75 12.06 -11.57
C VAL A 280 3.92 11.23 -11.06
N LYS A 281 4.07 10.01 -11.60
CA LYS A 281 5.20 9.12 -11.28
C LYS A 281 6.23 9.25 -12.39
N VAL A 282 7.41 9.75 -12.04
CA VAL A 282 8.55 9.86 -12.95
C VAL A 282 9.18 8.49 -13.19
N ASP A 283 9.75 8.27 -14.36
CA ASP A 283 10.37 6.99 -14.72
C ASP A 283 11.44 6.57 -13.69
N LYS A 284 11.45 5.29 -13.37
CA LYS A 284 12.34 4.69 -12.34
C LYS A 284 13.84 4.77 -12.67
N PHE A 285 14.18 4.97 -13.94
CA PHE A 285 15.57 5.08 -14.41
C PHE A 285 16.02 6.52 -14.58
N PHE A 286 15.16 7.49 -14.25
CA PHE A 286 15.51 8.90 -14.31
C PHE A 286 16.59 9.24 -13.28
N ALA A 287 17.75 9.76 -13.74
CA ALA A 287 18.90 10.05 -12.89
C ALA A 287 18.73 11.40 -12.15
N SER A 288 17.67 11.54 -11.37
CA SER A 288 17.24 12.78 -10.71
C SER A 288 18.38 13.48 -9.92
N SER A 289 19.18 12.73 -9.18
CA SER A 289 20.25 13.27 -8.33
C SER A 289 21.51 13.69 -9.10
N LYS A 290 21.74 13.15 -10.32
CA LYS A 290 22.95 13.38 -11.12
C LYS A 290 22.84 14.57 -12.08
N ILE A 291 21.63 14.96 -12.45
CA ILE A 291 21.37 16.02 -13.39
C ILE A 291 21.36 17.36 -12.66
N CYS A 292 22.07 18.36 -13.19
CA CYS A 292 22.00 19.72 -12.68
C CYS A 292 20.62 20.32 -12.97
N SER A 293 19.87 20.69 -11.95
CA SER A 293 18.51 21.25 -12.12
C SER A 293 18.50 22.63 -12.79
N LYS A 294 19.67 23.30 -12.87
CA LYS A 294 19.82 24.64 -13.47
C LYS A 294 20.14 24.58 -14.96
N CYS A 295 21.06 23.70 -15.38
CA CYS A 295 21.53 23.68 -16.78
C CYS A 295 21.34 22.34 -17.49
N GLY A 296 20.87 21.29 -16.81
CA GLY A 296 20.66 19.97 -17.40
C GLY A 296 21.92 19.09 -17.54
N TRP A 297 23.11 19.59 -17.20
CA TRP A 297 24.34 18.79 -17.29
C TRP A 297 24.30 17.60 -16.31
N MET A 298 24.80 16.44 -16.78
CA MET A 298 24.84 15.21 -15.99
C MET A 298 26.22 15.02 -15.33
N ASN A 299 26.25 14.87 -14.02
CA ASN A 299 27.44 14.54 -13.24
C ASN A 299 27.55 13.02 -13.06
N ASP A 300 28.25 12.35 -13.98
CA ASP A 300 28.44 10.89 -13.90
C ASP A 300 29.32 10.44 -12.73
N ASN A 301 30.19 11.33 -12.25
CA ASN A 301 31.13 11.05 -11.16
C ASN A 301 30.51 11.22 -9.77
N LEU A 302 29.25 11.68 -9.66
CA LEU A 302 28.59 11.90 -8.37
C LEU A 302 28.41 10.59 -7.59
N LYS A 303 29.05 10.49 -6.43
CA LYS A 303 28.97 9.33 -5.54
C LYS A 303 27.74 9.41 -4.62
N LEU A 304 27.32 8.27 -4.09
CA LEU A 304 26.22 8.20 -3.11
C LEU A 304 26.51 8.92 -1.79
N SER A 305 27.77 9.08 -1.44
CA SER A 305 28.24 9.80 -0.26
C SER A 305 28.12 11.31 -0.38
N ASP A 306 28.14 11.82 -1.64
CA ASP A 306 28.23 13.25 -1.89
C ASP A 306 26.86 13.91 -1.66
N ARG A 307 26.75 14.73 -0.64
CA ARG A 307 25.52 15.41 -0.27
C ARG A 307 25.39 16.79 -0.91
N HIS A 308 26.55 17.42 -1.16
CA HIS A 308 26.64 18.71 -1.84
C HIS A 308 27.61 18.58 -3.01
N TRP A 309 27.28 19.26 -4.11
CA TRP A 309 28.14 19.27 -5.28
C TRP A 309 27.93 20.53 -6.11
N THR A 310 28.97 20.92 -6.85
CA THR A 310 28.94 22.07 -7.74
C THR A 310 28.95 21.61 -9.18
N CYS A 311 28.07 22.16 -10.01
CA CYS A 311 28.00 21.85 -11.42
C CYS A 311 29.25 22.39 -12.15
N ALA A 312 29.94 21.50 -12.87
CA ALA A 312 31.16 21.87 -13.61
C ALA A 312 30.88 22.84 -14.79
N ILE A 313 29.66 22.87 -15.32
CA ILE A 313 29.32 23.71 -16.48
C ILE A 313 28.80 25.08 -16.05
N CYS A 314 27.83 25.15 -15.16
CA CYS A 314 27.19 26.42 -14.79
C CYS A 314 27.58 26.96 -13.42
N GLY A 315 28.47 26.29 -12.67
CA GLY A 315 28.93 26.71 -11.36
C GLY A 315 27.88 26.67 -10.24
N ALA A 316 26.68 26.17 -10.51
CA ALA A 316 25.61 26.10 -9.50
C ALA A 316 25.97 25.09 -8.41
N SER A 317 25.83 25.49 -7.14
CA SER A 317 25.97 24.60 -6.00
C SER A 317 24.62 23.97 -5.66
N HIS A 318 24.63 22.67 -5.40
CA HIS A 318 23.43 21.89 -5.16
C HIS A 318 23.51 21.09 -3.86
N ASP A 319 22.44 21.12 -3.07
CA ASP A 319 22.12 20.01 -2.18
C ASP A 319 21.55 18.89 -3.07
N ARG A 320 22.11 17.70 -2.96
CA ARG A 320 21.80 16.58 -3.84
C ARG A 320 20.33 16.18 -3.81
N ASP A 321 19.74 16.11 -2.61
CA ASP A 321 18.38 15.64 -2.42
C ASP A 321 17.38 16.72 -2.90
N ILE A 322 17.66 18.02 -2.66
CA ILE A 322 16.86 19.14 -3.17
C ILE A 322 16.95 19.21 -4.71
N ASN A 323 18.16 19.07 -5.26
CA ASN A 323 18.37 19.03 -6.71
C ASN A 323 17.56 17.87 -7.35
N ALA A 324 17.57 16.69 -6.74
CA ALA A 324 16.79 15.56 -7.19
C ALA A 324 15.28 15.87 -7.18
N ALA A 325 14.76 16.46 -6.10
CA ALA A 325 13.35 16.84 -6.00
C ALA A 325 12.94 17.87 -7.07
N VAL A 326 13.79 18.86 -7.37
CA VAL A 326 13.56 19.83 -8.46
C VAL A 326 13.53 19.12 -9.82
N ASN A 327 14.46 18.20 -10.08
CA ASN A 327 14.49 17.43 -11.32
C ASN A 327 13.29 16.52 -11.47
N ILE A 328 12.81 15.87 -10.38
CA ILE A 328 11.60 15.07 -10.36
C ILE A 328 10.37 15.93 -10.70
N ARG A 329 10.27 17.16 -10.15
CA ARG A 329 9.22 18.10 -10.52
C ARG A 329 9.27 18.41 -12.02
N ASN A 330 10.42 18.87 -12.52
CA ASN A 330 10.60 19.27 -13.91
C ASN A 330 10.30 18.12 -14.88
N ALA A 331 10.77 16.90 -14.59
CA ALA A 331 10.48 15.72 -15.39
C ALA A 331 8.99 15.34 -15.35
N GLY A 332 8.36 15.45 -14.18
CA GLY A 332 6.94 15.11 -14.02
C GLY A 332 5.98 16.06 -14.74
N VAL A 333 6.37 17.31 -14.93
CA VAL A 333 5.56 18.29 -15.69
C VAL A 333 5.97 18.38 -17.17
N GLY A 334 6.94 17.59 -17.63
CA GLY A 334 7.44 17.62 -19.00
C GLY A 334 8.35 18.82 -19.30
N SER A 335 8.78 19.57 -18.29
CA SER A 335 9.64 20.74 -18.40
C SER A 335 11.03 20.40 -17.89
N PHE A 336 11.98 20.09 -18.76
CA PHE A 336 13.39 20.15 -18.43
C PHE A 336 13.85 21.61 -18.56
N GLY A 337 14.17 22.25 -17.43
CA GLY A 337 14.76 23.59 -17.43
C GLY A 337 16.22 23.55 -17.89
N GLY A 338 16.43 23.34 -19.18
CA GLY A 338 17.71 23.41 -19.84
C GLY A 338 17.50 23.81 -21.30
N PRO A 339 18.55 24.34 -22.01
CA PRO A 339 18.41 24.67 -23.42
C PRO A 339 17.95 23.46 -24.22
N VAL A 340 17.30 23.72 -25.36
CA VAL A 340 16.64 22.73 -26.24
C VAL A 340 17.51 21.49 -26.61
N GLU A 341 18.82 21.57 -26.45
CA GLU A 341 19.76 20.46 -26.62
C GLU A 341 19.64 19.34 -25.52
N SER A 342 19.23 19.67 -24.31
CA SER A 342 19.08 18.66 -23.24
C SER A 342 17.85 17.78 -23.41
N SER A 343 16.80 18.28 -24.07
CA SER A 343 15.62 17.48 -24.45
C SER A 343 15.96 16.46 -25.54
N ARG A 344 16.85 16.82 -26.48
CA ARG A 344 17.36 15.90 -27.52
C ARG A 344 18.25 14.79 -26.94
N LEU A 345 19.09 15.12 -25.95
CA LEU A 345 19.90 14.13 -25.23
C LEU A 345 19.03 13.12 -24.45
N TRP A 346 17.94 13.58 -23.84
CA TRP A 346 16.99 12.70 -23.16
C TRP A 346 16.24 11.76 -24.13
N GLU A 347 15.84 12.26 -25.28
CA GLU A 347 15.22 11.45 -26.33
C GLU A 347 16.21 10.46 -26.97
N ALA A 348 17.45 10.88 -27.18
CA ALA A 348 18.53 10.01 -27.67
C ALA A 348 18.85 8.88 -26.68
N MET A 349 18.92 9.16 -25.37
CA MET A 349 19.12 8.14 -24.35
C MET A 349 17.94 7.16 -24.23
N LYS A 350 16.71 7.57 -24.54
CA LYS A 350 15.57 6.65 -24.68
C LYS A 350 15.70 5.73 -25.86
N GLN A 351 16.19 6.24 -27.00
CA GLN A 351 16.39 5.46 -28.25
C GLN A 351 17.52 4.43 -28.12
N GLU A 352 18.64 4.76 -27.47
CA GLU A 352 19.73 3.81 -27.22
C GLU A 352 19.32 2.64 -26.31
N LYS A 353 18.43 2.85 -25.32
CA LYS A 353 17.93 1.76 -24.46
C LYS A 353 16.94 0.83 -25.15
N VAL A 354 16.30 1.25 -26.23
CA VAL A 354 15.39 0.40 -27.01
C VAL A 354 16.17 -0.47 -28.02
N SER A 355 17.36 -0.04 -28.47
CA SER A 355 18.19 -0.79 -29.42
C SER A 355 19.04 -1.91 -28.81
N VAL A 356 19.13 -2.03 -27.48
CA VAL A 356 19.92 -3.07 -26.77
C VAL A 356 19.06 -4.26 -26.31
N THR A 357 17.75 -4.25 -26.61
CA THR A 357 16.80 -5.31 -26.20
C THR A 357 16.19 -6.06 -27.39
N ASN A 358 16.92 -6.20 -28.51
CA ASN A 358 16.59 -7.13 -29.59
C ASN A 358 17.62 -8.26 -29.68
#